data_ecc0c933e4d1c639c5501d2a428adb5e
#
_entry.id   ecc0c933e4d1c639c5501d2a428adb5e
#
_cell.length_a   1.000
_cell.length_b   1.000
_cell.length_c   1.000
_cell.angle_alpha   90.00
_cell.angle_beta   90.00
_cell.angle_gamma   90.00
#
_symmetry.space_group_name_H-M   'P 1'
#
loop_
_entity.id
_entity.type
_entity.pdbx_description
1 polymer ?
#
loop_
_entity_poly.entity_id
_entity_poly.type
_entity_poly.pdbx_seq_one_letter_code
_entity_poly.pdbx_strand_id
1 'polypeptide(L)'
;MKNLGKTDIDDGEYILVKGVDFGSGASSIDASCSSLLFGGRIEIRLDTPDGWKAGEIDVPNTKFKYETLTTALTRCNGVHDVYFVFRSTSMQKRNLFNFDWWEAKKSSVGNK
;
A
#
# COMPACT_ATOMS: atom_id res chain seq x y z
N MET A 1 -1.78 13.01 1.63
CA MET A 1 -1.29 12.02 2.61
C MET A 1 -2.42 11.53 3.47
N LYS A 2 -2.53 10.24 3.66
CA LYS A 2 -3.62 9.62 4.41
C LYS A 2 -3.04 8.85 5.58
N ASN A 3 -3.44 9.21 6.79
CA ASN A 3 -2.96 8.56 8.00
C ASN A 3 -3.85 7.36 8.34
N LEU A 4 -3.25 6.23 8.59
CA LEU A 4 -3.96 5.00 8.94
C LEU A 4 -3.66 4.55 10.37
N GLY A 5 -2.40 4.58 10.76
CA GLY A 5 -1.98 4.13 12.08
C GLY A 5 -2.27 2.66 12.34
N LYS A 6 -2.26 1.82 11.31
CA LYS A 6 -2.57 0.40 11.47
C LYS A 6 -1.34 -0.36 11.96
N THR A 7 -1.50 -1.09 13.07
CA THR A 7 -0.42 -1.88 13.65
C THR A 7 -0.80 -3.35 13.71
N ASP A 8 0.21 -4.20 13.90
CA ASP A 8 0.02 -5.64 14.14
C ASP A 8 -0.80 -6.31 13.03
N ILE A 9 -0.39 -6.04 11.78
CA ILE A 9 -1.09 -6.54 10.61
C ILE A 9 -0.83 -8.04 10.45
N ASP A 10 -1.91 -8.79 10.20
CA ASP A 10 -1.86 -10.23 9.95
C ASP A 10 -2.09 -10.53 8.48
N ASP A 11 -1.60 -11.69 8.05
CA ASP A 11 -1.80 -12.17 6.68
C ASP A 11 -3.28 -12.24 6.33
N GLY A 12 -3.64 -11.71 5.18
CA GLY A 12 -5.01 -11.75 4.68
C GLY A 12 -5.90 -10.61 5.14
N GLU A 13 -5.45 -9.79 6.06
CA GLU A 13 -6.21 -8.59 6.43
C GLU A 13 -6.16 -7.55 5.32
N TYR A 14 -7.09 -6.61 5.35
CA TYR A 14 -7.05 -5.49 4.43
C TYR A 14 -7.66 -4.25 5.06
N ILE A 15 -7.33 -3.10 4.46
CA ILE A 15 -7.95 -1.81 4.78
C ILE A 15 -8.65 -1.32 3.52
N LEU A 16 -9.89 -0.88 3.69
CA LEU A 16 -10.66 -0.28 2.60
C LEU A 16 -10.69 1.23 2.78
N VAL A 17 -10.31 1.95 1.75
CA VAL A 17 -10.47 3.40 1.67
C VAL A 17 -11.39 3.69 0.50
N LYS A 18 -12.59 4.21 0.78
CA LYS A 18 -13.61 4.41 -0.23
C LYS A 18 -13.43 5.72 -0.96
N GLY A 19 -13.76 5.71 -2.24
CA GLY A 19 -13.94 6.92 -3.02
C GLY A 19 -12.67 7.73 -3.22
N VAL A 20 -11.54 7.06 -3.43
CA VAL A 20 -10.28 7.74 -3.69
C VAL A 20 -10.27 8.22 -5.13
N ASP A 21 -10.05 9.51 -5.32
CA ASP A 21 -10.01 10.12 -6.65
C ASP A 21 -8.56 10.23 -7.12
N PHE A 22 -8.21 9.39 -8.09
CA PHE A 22 -6.87 9.41 -8.69
C PHE A 22 -6.77 10.38 -9.86
N GLY A 23 -7.87 11.05 -10.20
CA GLY A 23 -7.89 12.04 -11.27
C GLY A 23 -7.53 11.43 -12.61
N SER A 24 -6.67 12.11 -13.36
CA SER A 24 -6.23 11.64 -14.68
C SER A 24 -5.25 10.47 -14.59
N GLY A 25 -4.81 10.12 -13.39
CA GLY A 25 -3.97 8.96 -13.18
C GLY A 25 -2.92 9.19 -12.11
N ALA A 26 -2.70 8.18 -11.29
CA ALA A 26 -1.58 8.14 -10.35
C ALA A 26 -0.54 7.17 -10.91
N SER A 27 0.73 7.52 -10.80
CA SER A 27 1.82 6.70 -11.33
C SER A 27 2.62 6.02 -10.25
N SER A 28 2.50 6.46 -9.00
CA SER A 28 3.23 5.85 -7.89
C SER A 28 2.49 6.06 -6.59
N ILE A 29 2.89 5.30 -5.58
CA ILE A 29 2.36 5.42 -4.24
C ILE A 29 3.50 5.29 -3.25
N ASP A 30 3.49 6.15 -2.24
CA ASP A 30 4.38 6.06 -1.09
C ASP A 30 3.59 5.50 0.10
N ALA A 31 4.25 4.68 0.90
CA ALA A 31 3.66 4.15 2.12
C ALA A 31 4.70 4.13 3.21
N SER A 32 4.31 4.54 4.41
CA SER A 32 5.20 4.51 5.57
C SER A 32 4.91 3.25 6.36
N CYS A 33 5.90 2.37 6.44
CA CYS A 33 5.76 1.07 7.07
C CYS A 33 6.94 0.79 7.99
N SER A 34 6.70 -0.03 9.00
CA SER A 34 7.76 -0.54 9.86
C SER A 34 7.55 -2.02 10.13
N SER A 35 8.64 -2.75 10.26
CA SER A 35 8.57 -4.17 10.58
C SER A 35 9.78 -4.56 11.41
N LEU A 36 9.66 -5.65 12.16
CA LEU A 36 10.79 -6.14 12.95
C LEU A 36 11.32 -7.41 12.35
N LEU A 37 10.80 -8.30 11.80
CA LEU A 37 11.37 -9.55 11.34
C LEU A 37 11.28 -9.70 9.83
N PHE A 38 10.16 -10.19 9.33
CA PHE A 38 10.08 -10.60 7.94
C PHE A 38 9.35 -9.58 7.06
N GLY A 39 8.55 -8.69 7.67
CA GLY A 39 7.74 -7.78 6.88
C GLY A 39 6.64 -8.52 6.14
N GLY A 40 6.45 -8.18 4.88
CA GLY A 40 5.41 -8.78 4.06
C GLY A 40 5.20 -7.99 2.79
N ARG A 41 3.95 -7.96 2.34
CA ARG A 41 3.59 -7.29 1.09
C ARG A 41 2.25 -6.60 1.24
N ILE A 42 2.11 -5.43 0.64
CA ILE A 42 0.84 -4.73 0.50
C ILE A 42 0.44 -4.77 -0.96
N GLU A 43 -0.70 -5.39 -1.27
CA GLU A 43 -1.27 -5.33 -2.61
C GLU A 43 -2.26 -4.18 -2.67
N ILE A 44 -2.13 -3.32 -3.67
CA ILE A 44 -3.05 -2.21 -3.87
C ILE A 44 -4.07 -2.65 -4.91
N ARG A 45 -5.28 -2.96 -4.45
CA ARG A 45 -6.35 -3.47 -5.29
C ARG A 45 -7.46 -2.45 -5.40
N LEU A 46 -8.11 -2.41 -6.54
CA LEU A 46 -9.18 -1.43 -6.81
C LEU A 46 -10.53 -2.12 -6.84
N ASP A 47 -11.49 -1.50 -6.16
CA ASP A 47 -12.93 -1.80 -6.18
C ASP A 47 -13.35 -3.06 -5.45
N THR A 48 -12.51 -4.10 -5.40
CA THR A 48 -12.75 -5.30 -4.60
C THR A 48 -11.41 -5.81 -4.06
N PRO A 49 -11.42 -6.63 -2.99
CA PRO A 49 -10.17 -7.14 -2.44
C PRO A 49 -9.37 -8.03 -3.40
N ASP A 50 -10.02 -8.59 -4.40
CA ASP A 50 -9.38 -9.40 -5.44
C ASP A 50 -9.47 -8.75 -6.82
N GLY A 51 -9.73 -7.44 -6.87
CA GLY A 51 -9.83 -6.70 -8.10
C GLY A 51 -8.48 -6.40 -8.74
N TRP A 52 -8.49 -5.45 -9.66
CA TRP A 52 -7.26 -5.06 -10.36
C TRP A 52 -6.18 -4.68 -9.37
N LYS A 53 -5.03 -5.33 -9.48
CA LYS A 53 -3.88 -4.99 -8.65
C LYS A 53 -3.09 -3.89 -9.34
N ALA A 54 -3.27 -2.66 -8.87
CA ALA A 54 -2.59 -1.51 -9.44
C ALA A 54 -1.12 -1.47 -9.08
N GLY A 55 -0.73 -2.08 -7.96
CA GLY A 55 0.64 -2.14 -7.54
C GLY A 55 0.80 -3.01 -6.31
N GLU A 56 2.04 -3.21 -5.91
CA GLU A 56 2.34 -3.91 -4.66
C GLU A 56 3.62 -3.37 -4.05
N ILE A 57 3.65 -3.34 -2.73
CA ILE A 57 4.78 -2.83 -1.98
C ILE A 57 5.35 -3.98 -1.16
N ASP A 58 6.63 -4.29 -1.34
CA ASP A 58 7.31 -5.23 -0.48
C ASP A 58 7.81 -4.49 0.75
N VAL A 59 7.45 -4.98 1.93
CA VAL A 59 7.84 -4.39 3.20
C VAL A 59 8.98 -5.22 3.76
N PRO A 60 10.19 -4.67 3.79
CA PRO A 60 11.34 -5.41 4.31
C PRO A 60 11.41 -5.30 5.83
N ASN A 61 12.39 -5.95 6.41
CA ASN A 61 12.73 -5.72 7.81
C ASN A 61 13.30 -4.31 7.95
N THR A 62 12.58 -3.42 8.61
CA THR A 62 13.01 -2.04 8.80
C THR A 62 13.66 -1.83 10.16
N LYS A 63 13.88 -2.89 10.94
CA LYS A 63 14.41 -2.81 12.30
C LYS A 63 13.56 -1.91 13.19
N PHE A 64 12.24 -2.03 13.02
CA PHE A 64 11.25 -1.29 13.78
C PHE A 64 11.23 0.22 13.54
N LYS A 65 11.85 0.67 12.49
CA LYS A 65 11.79 2.09 12.11
C LYS A 65 10.83 2.26 10.96
N TYR A 66 10.06 3.34 10.98
CA TYR A 66 9.19 3.65 9.85
C TYR A 66 10.03 4.13 8.69
N GLU A 67 9.81 3.51 7.53
CA GLU A 67 10.46 3.89 6.28
C GLU A 67 9.40 4.17 5.24
N THR A 68 9.67 5.11 4.37
CA THR A 68 8.80 5.41 3.24
C THR A 68 9.19 4.49 2.08
N LEU A 69 8.24 3.68 1.67
CA LEU A 69 8.41 2.72 0.57
C LEU A 69 7.58 3.19 -0.60
N THR A 70 8.12 3.06 -1.80
CA THR A 70 7.48 3.55 -3.01
C THR A 70 7.34 2.43 -4.03
N THR A 71 6.21 2.39 -4.72
CA THR A 71 6.04 1.49 -5.85
C THR A 71 5.28 2.19 -6.97
N ALA A 72 5.44 1.68 -8.19
CA ALA A 72 4.69 2.17 -9.34
C ALA A 72 3.26 1.69 -9.28
N LEU A 73 2.35 2.50 -9.82
CA LEU A 73 0.95 2.14 -10.00
C LEU A 73 0.64 2.07 -11.49
N THR A 74 -0.20 1.12 -11.88
CA THR A 74 -0.63 0.95 -13.27
C THR A 74 -2.15 0.92 -13.32
N ARG A 75 -2.71 1.56 -14.37
CA ARG A 75 -4.16 1.64 -14.59
C ARG A 75 -4.90 2.15 -13.37
N CYS A 76 -4.40 3.24 -12.81
CA CYS A 76 -4.92 3.79 -11.57
C CYS A 76 -5.39 5.22 -11.82
N ASN A 77 -6.59 5.37 -12.38
CA ASN A 77 -7.18 6.67 -12.65
C ASN A 77 -8.67 6.65 -12.30
N GLY A 78 -9.24 7.85 -12.15
CA GLY A 78 -10.63 7.98 -11.77
C GLY A 78 -10.86 7.71 -10.30
N VAL A 79 -12.12 7.50 -9.93
CA VAL A 79 -12.52 7.29 -8.54
C VAL A 79 -12.67 5.80 -8.29
N HIS A 80 -12.00 5.31 -7.26
CA HIS A 80 -12.03 3.89 -6.91
C HIS A 80 -12.05 3.70 -5.41
N ASP A 81 -12.65 2.60 -4.97
CA ASP A 81 -12.42 2.09 -3.63
C ASP A 81 -11.08 1.38 -3.64
N VAL A 82 -10.22 1.68 -2.69
CA VAL A 82 -8.87 1.12 -2.64
C VAL A 82 -8.80 0.12 -1.49
N TYR A 83 -8.37 -1.10 -1.83
CA TYR A 83 -8.12 -2.15 -0.86
C TYR A 83 -6.62 -2.35 -0.72
N PHE A 84 -6.11 -2.07 0.46
CA PHE A 84 -4.72 -2.42 0.80
C PHE A 84 -4.77 -3.80 1.42
N VAL A 85 -4.39 -4.83 0.66
CA VAL A 85 -4.48 -6.21 1.09
C VAL A 85 -3.10 -6.67 1.55
N PHE A 86 -3.04 -7.21 2.76
CA PHE A 86 -1.78 -7.54 3.40
C PHE A 86 -1.47 -9.02 3.26
N ARG A 87 -0.24 -9.32 2.84
CA ARG A 87 0.19 -10.69 2.59
C ARG A 87 1.50 -10.96 3.31
N SER A 88 1.59 -12.17 3.85
CA SER A 88 2.86 -12.69 4.33
C SER A 88 3.70 -13.17 3.14
N THR A 89 5.01 -12.93 3.21
CA THR A 89 5.96 -13.47 2.24
C THR A 89 6.86 -14.51 2.87
N SER A 90 6.51 -14.98 4.06
CA SER A 90 7.27 -15.98 4.80
C SER A 90 6.30 -16.91 5.51
N MET A 91 6.82 -17.73 6.41
CA MET A 91 5.97 -18.60 7.22
C MET A 91 5.29 -17.86 8.36
N GLN A 92 5.74 -16.66 8.68
CA GLN A 92 5.09 -15.84 9.70
C GLN A 92 3.78 -15.28 9.12
N LYS A 93 2.66 -15.47 9.85
CA LYS A 93 1.35 -15.03 9.37
C LYS A 93 0.73 -13.95 10.23
N ARG A 94 1.33 -13.61 11.36
CA ARG A 94 0.84 -12.59 12.28
C ARG A 94 1.90 -11.54 12.55
N ASN A 95 1.46 -10.35 12.89
CA ASN A 95 2.34 -9.24 13.26
C ASN A 95 3.41 -9.00 12.20
N LEU A 96 2.96 -8.92 10.94
CA LEU A 96 3.88 -8.79 9.83
C LEU A 96 4.58 -7.44 9.83
N PHE A 97 3.81 -6.38 9.97
CA PHE A 97 4.35 -5.02 9.92
C PHE A 97 3.29 -4.03 10.38
N ASN A 98 3.68 -2.75 10.41
CA ASN A 98 2.80 -1.64 10.71
C ASN A 98 2.73 -0.73 9.49
N PHE A 99 1.56 -0.09 9.28
CA PHE A 99 1.31 0.74 8.11
C PHE A 99 0.72 2.06 8.62
N ASP A 100 1.51 3.13 8.54
CA ASP A 100 1.16 4.40 9.18
C ASP A 100 0.38 5.33 8.25
N TRP A 101 0.89 5.58 7.04
CA TRP A 101 0.23 6.47 6.09
C TRP A 101 0.61 6.10 4.66
N TRP A 102 -0.14 6.66 3.72
CA TRP A 102 0.13 6.48 2.30
C TRP A 102 -0.20 7.76 1.53
N GLU A 103 0.40 7.88 0.35
CA GLU A 103 0.14 8.99 -0.55
C GLU A 103 0.34 8.55 -1.99
N ALA A 104 -0.70 8.70 -2.81
CA ALA A 104 -0.60 8.43 -4.24
C ALA A 104 -0.12 9.70 -4.95
N LYS A 105 0.74 9.53 -5.94
CA LYS A 105 1.36 10.66 -6.66
C LYS A 105 1.14 10.51 -8.15
N LYS A 106 0.89 11.63 -8.80
CA LYS A 106 0.76 11.68 -10.24
C LYS A 106 2.14 11.70 -10.89
N SER A 107 2.18 11.26 -12.15
CA SER A 107 3.40 11.35 -12.91
C SER A 107 3.81 12.81 -13.09
N SER A 108 5.10 13.08 -12.93
CA SER A 108 5.64 14.41 -13.21
C SER A 108 6.08 14.56 -14.66
N VAL A 109 6.03 13.50 -15.45
CA VAL A 109 6.45 13.53 -16.85
C VAL A 109 5.49 14.41 -17.63
N GLY A 110 6.02 15.36 -18.39
CA GLY A 110 5.20 16.29 -19.16
C GLY A 110 4.56 17.37 -18.34
N ASN A 111 4.84 17.40 -17.09
CA ASN A 111 4.24 18.33 -16.16
C ASN A 111 5.07 19.61 -16.08
N LYS A 112 5.10 20.29 -17.14
CA LYS A 112 5.98 21.45 -17.26
C LYS A 112 5.24 22.74 -17.00
#